data_a5e7f02f3c5d5460aacba07414e94e02
#
_entry.id   a5e7f02f3c5d5460aacba07414e94e02
#
_cell.length_a   1.000
_cell.length_b   1.000
_cell.length_c   1.000
_cell.angle_alpha   90.00
_cell.angle_beta   90.00
_cell.angle_gamma   90.00
#
_symmetry.space_group_name_H-M   'P 1'
#
loop_
_entity.id
_entity.type
_entity.pdbx_description
1 polymer ?
#
loop_
_entity_poly.entity_id
_entity_poly.type
_entity_poly.pdbx_seq_one_letter_code
_entity_poly.pdbx_strand_id
1 'polypeptide(L)'
;MQLIARLTPKENYLLPYARVVKRMVRTPLMVGGGIRNKKVMEQVIRTGQADLITLSRPLVREPTLPERMARGLTDTASCRSCNRCTLMVGAGYPLRCYAEGHPPGAAKQASGKGAKR
;
A
#
# COMPACT_ATOMS: atom_id res chain seq x y z
N MET A 1 -0.71 -11.57 -17.09
CA MET A 1 0.10 -10.48 -16.50
C MET A 1 -0.43 -9.06 -16.77
N GLN A 2 -1.00 -8.79 -17.92
CA GLN A 2 -1.60 -7.46 -18.23
C GLN A 2 -2.85 -7.11 -17.40
N LEU A 3 -3.58 -8.09 -16.89
CA LEU A 3 -4.83 -7.89 -16.14
C LEU A 3 -4.60 -7.17 -14.80
N ILE A 4 -3.55 -7.54 -14.07
CA ILE A 4 -3.24 -6.95 -12.75
C ILE A 4 -2.81 -5.49 -12.88
N ALA A 5 -2.11 -5.13 -13.97
CA ALA A 5 -1.71 -3.75 -14.23
C ALA A 5 -2.89 -2.83 -14.58
N ARG A 6 -4.00 -3.39 -15.11
CA ARG A 6 -5.21 -2.64 -15.47
C ARG A 6 -6.20 -2.49 -14.31
N LEU A 7 -6.09 -3.31 -13.26
CA LEU A 7 -6.90 -3.18 -12.06
C LEU A 7 -6.33 -2.07 -11.17
N THR A 8 -6.74 -0.84 -11.43
CA THR A 8 -6.53 0.27 -10.50
C THR A 8 -7.66 0.21 -9.47
N PRO A 9 -7.42 -0.30 -8.25
CA PRO A 9 -8.48 -0.35 -7.26
C PRO A 9 -8.95 1.07 -6.95
N LYS A 10 -10.27 1.23 -6.81
CA LYS A 10 -10.87 2.46 -6.29
C LYS A 10 -10.23 2.79 -4.94
N GLU A 11 -10.07 4.08 -4.62
CA GLU A 11 -9.58 4.47 -3.29
C GLU A 11 -10.56 3.97 -2.20
N ASN A 12 -9.98 3.61 -1.06
CA ASN A 12 -10.74 3.22 0.15
C ASN A 12 -11.69 2.04 -0.04
N TYR A 13 -11.39 1.13 -0.98
CA TYR A 13 -12.31 0.06 -1.38
C TYR A 13 -12.61 -0.97 -0.29
N LEU A 14 -11.80 -1.08 0.77
CA LEU A 14 -12.03 -1.98 1.90
C LEU A 14 -12.79 -1.33 3.07
N LEU A 15 -12.98 0.00 3.09
CA LEU A 15 -13.65 0.67 4.21
C LEU A 15 -15.10 0.21 4.43
N PRO A 16 -15.93 -0.04 3.41
CA PRO A 16 -17.29 -0.57 3.63
C PRO A 16 -17.26 -1.91 4.37
N TYR A 17 -16.34 -2.79 4.03
CA TYR A 17 -16.17 -4.10 4.68
C TYR A 17 -15.63 -3.97 6.11
N ALA A 18 -14.65 -3.08 6.32
CA ALA A 18 -14.11 -2.82 7.65
C ALA A 18 -15.19 -2.37 8.64
N ARG A 19 -16.12 -1.50 8.21
CA ARG A 19 -17.26 -1.06 9.02
C ARG A 19 -18.14 -2.22 9.48
N VAL A 20 -18.39 -3.18 8.60
CA VAL A 20 -19.21 -4.37 8.93
C VAL A 20 -18.44 -5.25 9.92
N VAL A 21 -17.20 -5.59 9.61
CA VAL A 21 -16.35 -6.45 10.46
C VAL A 21 -16.17 -5.84 11.86
N LYS A 22 -15.92 -4.52 11.94
CA LYS A 22 -15.70 -3.84 13.23
C LYS A 22 -16.89 -3.95 14.18
N ARG A 23 -18.11 -4.04 13.66
CA ARG A 23 -19.32 -4.26 14.49
C ARG A 23 -19.44 -5.68 15.03
N MET A 24 -18.76 -6.63 14.39
CA MET A 24 -18.84 -8.05 14.70
C MET A 24 -17.72 -8.53 15.61
N VAL A 25 -16.62 -7.78 15.71
CA VAL A 25 -15.44 -8.19 16.47
C VAL A 25 -15.08 -7.19 17.56
N ARG A 26 -14.55 -7.70 18.68
CA ARG A 26 -13.99 -6.89 19.77
C ARG A 26 -12.49 -6.67 19.63
N THR A 27 -11.82 -7.50 18.84
CA THR A 27 -10.39 -7.42 18.54
C THR A 27 -10.08 -6.12 17.79
N PRO A 28 -8.91 -5.50 18.03
CA PRO A 28 -8.46 -4.38 17.23
C PRO A 28 -8.42 -4.73 15.75
N LEU A 29 -8.97 -3.86 14.91
CA LEU A 29 -9.07 -4.03 13.47
C LEU A 29 -8.12 -3.08 12.75
N MET A 30 -7.27 -3.62 11.89
CA MET A 30 -6.48 -2.85 10.94
C MET A 30 -7.16 -2.82 9.57
N VAL A 31 -7.22 -1.66 8.94
CA VAL A 31 -7.75 -1.52 7.57
C VAL A 31 -6.71 -0.89 6.64
N GLY A 32 -6.65 -1.42 5.44
CA GLY A 32 -5.85 -0.89 4.33
C GLY A 32 -6.69 -0.87 3.06
N GLY A 33 -6.04 -0.93 1.90
CA GLY A 33 -6.74 -1.02 0.63
C GLY A 33 -7.10 0.33 0.02
N GLY A 34 -6.12 0.94 -0.65
CA GLY A 34 -6.30 2.19 -1.39
C GLY A 34 -6.41 3.45 -0.54
N ILE A 35 -6.12 3.38 0.75
CA ILE A 35 -6.10 4.56 1.61
C ILE A 35 -4.82 5.34 1.34
N ARG A 36 -4.95 6.62 1.00
CA ARG A 36 -3.82 7.50 0.64
C ARG A 36 -3.89 8.87 1.28
N ASN A 37 -5.07 9.32 1.67
CA ASN A 37 -5.29 10.66 2.20
C ASN A 37 -5.31 10.66 3.72
N LYS A 38 -4.55 11.56 4.36
CA LYS A 38 -4.44 11.71 5.82
C LYS A 38 -5.79 11.99 6.48
N LYS A 39 -6.62 12.87 5.89
CA LYS A 39 -7.94 13.19 6.44
C LYS A 39 -8.85 11.96 6.47
N VAL A 40 -8.76 11.09 5.46
CA VAL A 40 -9.50 9.82 5.45
C VAL A 40 -8.99 8.89 6.55
N MET A 41 -7.67 8.79 6.75
CA MET A 41 -7.08 7.98 7.83
C MET A 41 -7.57 8.46 9.20
N GLU A 42 -7.49 9.75 9.47
CA GLU A 42 -7.95 10.36 10.72
C GLU A 42 -9.46 10.16 10.94
N GLN A 43 -10.26 10.31 9.88
CA GLN A 43 -11.69 10.09 9.95
C GLN A 43 -12.03 8.63 10.27
N VAL A 44 -11.37 7.66 9.65
CA VAL A 44 -11.58 6.22 9.90
C VAL A 44 -11.35 5.89 11.38
N ILE A 45 -10.26 6.37 11.95
CA ILE A 45 -9.93 6.16 13.37
C ILE A 45 -10.93 6.89 14.28
N ARG A 46 -11.17 8.18 14.04
CA ARG A 46 -12.06 9.01 14.86
C ARG A 46 -13.49 8.48 14.89
N THR A 47 -13.98 7.95 13.79
CA THR A 47 -15.35 7.39 13.69
C THR A 47 -15.43 5.91 14.08
N GLY A 48 -14.33 5.30 14.55
CA GLY A 48 -14.31 3.92 15.00
C GLY A 48 -14.55 2.88 13.90
N GLN A 49 -14.28 3.21 12.64
CA GLN A 49 -14.42 2.25 11.54
C GLN A 49 -13.31 1.19 11.54
N ALA A 50 -12.15 1.56 12.06
CA ALA A 50 -11.02 0.68 12.36
C ALA A 50 -10.19 1.30 13.47
N ASP A 51 -9.30 0.52 14.07
CA ASP A 51 -8.40 0.98 15.13
C ASP A 51 -7.04 1.40 14.60
N LEU A 52 -6.62 0.85 13.46
CA LEU A 52 -5.32 1.09 12.83
C LEU A 52 -5.47 1.18 11.31
N ILE A 53 -4.59 1.96 10.69
CA ILE A 53 -4.46 2.04 9.23
C ILE A 53 -3.21 1.28 8.79
N THR A 54 -3.32 0.51 7.71
CA THR A 54 -2.17 -0.13 7.08
C THR A 54 -1.86 0.50 5.73
N LEU A 55 -0.59 0.76 5.49
CA LEU A 55 -0.07 1.26 4.23
C LEU A 55 0.97 0.28 3.69
N SER A 56 0.90 -0.05 2.42
CA SER A 56 1.87 -0.93 1.76
C SER A 56 2.53 -0.18 0.59
N ARG A 57 1.91 -0.17 -0.59
CA ARG A 57 2.46 0.48 -1.79
C ARG A 57 2.80 1.97 -1.62
N PRO A 58 2.06 2.78 -0.84
CA PRO A 58 2.48 4.13 -0.51
C PRO A 58 3.86 4.17 0.13
N LEU A 59 4.16 3.28 1.08
CA LEU A 59 5.48 3.22 1.75
C LEU A 59 6.60 2.69 0.85
N VAL A 60 6.28 1.87 -0.15
CA VAL A 60 7.26 1.46 -1.18
C VAL A 60 7.71 2.65 -2.01
N ARG A 61 6.83 3.62 -2.26
CA ARG A 61 7.14 4.84 -2.99
C ARG A 61 7.74 5.92 -2.11
N GLU A 62 7.23 6.08 -0.91
CA GLU A 62 7.56 7.15 0.05
C GLU A 62 7.77 6.54 1.45
N PRO A 63 8.95 5.96 1.74
CA PRO A 63 9.21 5.30 3.03
C PRO A 63 9.02 6.22 4.25
N THR A 64 9.26 7.51 4.11
CA THR A 64 9.10 8.54 5.16
C THR A 64 7.70 9.17 5.18
N LEU A 65 6.74 8.62 4.44
CA LEU A 65 5.38 9.19 4.32
C LEU A 65 4.71 9.48 5.67
N PRO A 66 4.72 8.57 6.67
CA PRO A 66 4.08 8.84 7.95
C PRO A 66 4.69 10.04 8.68
N GLU A 67 6.00 10.16 8.68
CA GLU A 67 6.71 11.30 9.27
C GLU A 67 6.37 12.61 8.56
N ARG A 68 6.36 12.61 7.23
CA ARG A 68 5.99 13.78 6.43
C ARG A 68 4.55 14.22 6.67
N MET A 69 3.63 13.25 6.80
CA MET A 69 2.24 13.53 7.17
C MET A 69 2.10 14.09 8.59
N ALA A 70 2.85 13.54 9.55
CA ALA A 70 2.84 14.04 10.93
C ALA A 70 3.35 15.50 11.01
N ARG A 71 4.37 15.83 10.25
CA ARG A 71 4.92 17.20 10.14
C ARG A 71 4.08 18.15 9.29
N GLY A 72 2.98 17.71 8.70
CA GLY A 72 2.14 18.54 7.82
C GLY A 72 2.78 18.89 6.47
N LEU A 73 3.81 18.15 6.04
CA LEU A 73 4.50 18.36 4.77
C LEU A 73 3.74 17.78 3.57
N THR A 74 2.83 16.86 3.81
CA THR A 74 1.93 16.28 2.82
C THR A 74 0.69 15.71 3.49
N ASP A 75 -0.44 15.76 2.80
CA ASP A 75 -1.69 15.16 3.24
C ASP A 75 -2.09 13.94 2.40
N THR A 76 -1.37 13.68 1.32
CA THR A 76 -1.73 12.60 0.40
C THR A 76 -0.48 11.89 -0.11
N ALA A 77 -0.52 10.55 -0.14
CA ALA A 77 0.51 9.73 -0.74
C ALA A 77 0.52 9.86 -2.26
N SER A 78 1.70 9.96 -2.87
CA SER A 78 1.88 10.08 -4.32
C SER A 78 1.75 8.74 -5.07
N CYS A 79 1.56 7.64 -4.38
CA CYS A 79 1.37 6.33 -4.99
C CYS A 79 0.10 6.29 -5.84
N ARG A 80 0.23 5.94 -7.13
CA ARG A 80 -0.89 5.88 -8.10
C ARG A 80 -1.62 4.53 -8.10
N SER A 81 -1.25 3.59 -7.26
CA SER A 81 -1.79 2.21 -7.24
C SER A 81 -1.67 1.46 -8.58
N CYS A 82 -0.68 1.78 -9.38
CA CYS A 82 -0.46 1.19 -10.71
C CYS A 82 0.02 -0.26 -10.68
N ASN A 83 0.26 -0.85 -9.51
CA ASN A 83 0.71 -2.23 -9.27
C ASN A 83 2.05 -2.63 -9.93
N ARG A 84 2.78 -1.71 -10.56
CA ARG A 84 4.07 -2.01 -11.20
C ARG A 84 5.10 -2.57 -10.20
N CYS A 85 5.14 -2.06 -8.96
CA CYS A 85 6.01 -2.61 -7.92
C CYS A 85 5.74 -4.09 -7.66
N THR A 86 4.47 -4.49 -7.54
CA THR A 86 4.06 -5.89 -7.33
C THR A 86 4.45 -6.77 -8.53
N LEU A 87 4.22 -6.29 -9.76
CA LEU A 87 4.60 -7.01 -10.98
C LEU A 87 6.11 -7.21 -11.08
N MET A 88 6.88 -6.17 -10.77
CA MET A 88 8.35 -6.22 -10.86
C MET A 88 8.95 -7.16 -9.81
N VAL A 89 8.43 -7.16 -8.58
CA VAL A 89 8.84 -8.13 -7.55
C VAL A 89 8.51 -9.55 -7.99
N GLY A 90 7.31 -9.79 -8.53
CA GLY A 90 6.95 -11.10 -9.10
C GLY A 90 7.82 -11.53 -10.27
N ALA A 91 8.43 -10.60 -10.98
CA ALA A 91 9.41 -10.87 -12.05
C ALA A 91 10.87 -10.98 -11.55
N GLY A 92 11.11 -10.95 -10.23
CA GLY A 92 12.42 -11.10 -9.62
C GLY A 92 13.24 -9.82 -9.53
N TYR A 93 12.61 -8.64 -9.59
CA TYR A 93 13.27 -7.35 -9.39
C TYR A 93 13.15 -6.86 -7.94
N PRO A 94 14.05 -6.00 -7.46
CA PRO A 94 14.00 -5.44 -6.11
C PRO A 94 12.67 -4.72 -5.82
N LEU A 95 12.22 -4.75 -4.55
CA LEU A 95 11.03 -4.02 -4.10
C LEU A 95 11.31 -2.52 -4.12
N ARG A 96 10.69 -1.81 -5.05
CA ARG A 96 10.68 -0.34 -5.14
C ARG A 96 9.55 0.15 -6.03
N CYS A 97 9.36 1.46 -6.10
CA CYS A 97 8.38 2.06 -7.00
C CYS A 97 8.90 2.07 -8.44
N TYR A 98 8.08 1.55 -9.35
CA TYR A 98 8.34 1.53 -10.80
C TYR A 98 7.28 2.34 -11.57
N ALA A 99 6.63 3.30 -10.93
CA ALA A 99 5.56 4.08 -11.55
C ALA A 99 6.06 4.91 -12.75
N GLU A 100 7.32 5.32 -12.73
CA GLU A 100 7.97 6.16 -13.75
C GLU A 100 8.83 5.34 -14.73
N GLY A 101 8.70 4.02 -14.70
CA GLY A 101 9.42 3.10 -15.58
C GLY A 101 10.47 2.27 -14.88
N HIS A 102 11.21 1.52 -15.67
CA HIS A 102 12.31 0.69 -15.23
C HIS A 102 13.58 1.55 -15.20
N PRO A 103 14.26 1.73 -14.07
CA PRO A 103 15.50 2.49 -14.07
C PRO A 103 16.57 1.76 -14.87
N PRO A 104 17.44 2.47 -15.60
CA PRO A 104 18.58 1.90 -16.28
C PRO A 104 19.43 1.06 -15.30
N GLY A 105 19.85 -0.13 -15.71
CA GLY A 105 20.73 -0.99 -14.91
C GLY A 105 20.09 -1.76 -13.76
N ALA A 106 18.76 -1.77 -13.61
CA ALA A 106 18.10 -2.62 -12.60
C ALA A 106 18.20 -4.09 -13.03
N ALA A 107 19.12 -4.82 -12.43
CA ALA A 107 19.25 -6.27 -12.61
C ALA A 107 18.17 -7.01 -11.81
N LYS A 108 17.72 -8.17 -12.32
CA LYS A 108 16.93 -9.13 -11.55
C LYS A 108 17.75 -9.59 -10.33
N GLN A 109 17.09 -9.73 -9.20
CA GLN A 109 17.72 -10.44 -8.08
C GLN A 109 17.95 -11.89 -8.51
N ALA A 110 19.18 -12.41 -8.32
CA ALA A 110 19.43 -13.83 -8.45
C ALA A 110 18.46 -14.55 -7.51
N SER A 111 17.63 -15.45 -8.05
CA SER A 111 16.75 -16.28 -7.24
C SER A 111 17.63 -17.10 -6.30
N GLY A 112 17.69 -16.74 -5.04
CA GLY A 112 18.35 -17.55 -4.03
C GLY A 112 17.66 -18.91 -4.05
N LYS A 113 18.35 -19.93 -4.60
CA LYS A 113 17.95 -21.32 -4.48
C LYS A 113 17.79 -21.58 -2.99
N GLY A 114 16.58 -21.95 -2.61
CA GLY A 114 16.21 -22.20 -1.23
C GLY A 114 17.25 -23.07 -0.54
N ALA A 115 17.72 -22.61 0.60
CA ALA A 115 18.46 -23.44 1.52
C ALA A 115 17.55 -24.59 1.92
N LYS A 116 17.86 -25.79 1.44
CA LYS A 116 17.31 -27.03 2.00
C LYS A 116 17.81 -27.11 3.45
N ARG A 117 16.88 -27.10 4.37
CA ARG A 117 17.06 -27.69 5.70
C ARG A 117 16.26 -28.98 5.76
#